data_fbdf84cfcf33189948165e5a2ec24e49
#
_entry.id   fbdf84cfcf33189948165e5a2ec24e49
#
_cell.length_a   1.000
_cell.length_b   1.000
_cell.length_c   1.000
_cell.angle_alpha   90.00
_cell.angle_beta   90.00
_cell.angle_gamma   90.00
#
_symmetry.space_group_name_H-M   'P 1'
#
loop_
_entity.id
_entity.type
_entity.pdbx_description
1 polymer ?
#
loop_
_entity_poly.entity_id
_entity_poly.type
_entity_poly.pdbx_seq_one_letter_code
_entity_poly.pdbx_strand_id
1 'polypeptide(L)'
;MNQIYIEDVDLGDDVGPLVLEPTRDQLDAFTKVWGTSVGRFTSDEVAKSEGFTGVILPGNMSMAFLGQLLTGWCGYEGKLRRLDVDFRRSIQPGDKLNCTGIITDIEVVGQ
;
A
#
# COMPACT_ATOMS: atom_id res chain seq x y z
N MET A 1 -13.18 3.76 -13.33
CA MET A 1 -12.25 4.67 -12.63
C MET A 1 -12.50 6.09 -13.10
N ASN A 2 -12.77 6.98 -12.17
CA ASN A 2 -12.99 8.40 -12.49
C ASN A 2 -11.64 9.12 -12.58
N GLN A 3 -11.54 10.04 -13.52
CA GLN A 3 -10.36 10.87 -13.67
C GLN A 3 -10.45 12.09 -12.75
N ILE A 4 -9.38 12.37 -12.01
CA ILE A 4 -9.24 13.58 -11.19
C ILE A 4 -8.34 14.58 -11.93
N TYR A 5 -8.81 15.82 -12.03
CA TYR A 5 -8.04 16.93 -12.61
C TYR A 5 -7.69 17.94 -11.53
N ILE A 6 -6.66 18.76 -11.76
CA ILE A 6 -6.18 19.71 -10.74
C ILE A 6 -7.25 20.70 -10.30
N GLU A 7 -8.13 21.12 -11.20
CA GLU A 7 -9.22 22.03 -10.87
C GLU A 7 -10.29 21.41 -9.98
N ASP A 8 -10.29 20.09 -9.83
CA ASP A 8 -11.25 19.34 -8.99
C ASP A 8 -10.75 19.13 -7.56
N VAL A 9 -9.51 19.56 -7.24
CA VAL A 9 -8.83 19.22 -6.00
C VAL A 9 -8.58 20.44 -5.17
N ASP A 10 -8.91 20.36 -3.87
CA ASP A 10 -8.65 21.40 -2.89
C ASP A 10 -7.76 20.87 -1.77
N LEU A 11 -7.05 21.80 -1.11
CA LEU A 11 -6.30 21.45 0.10
C LEU A 11 -7.25 20.88 1.14
N GLY A 12 -6.83 19.80 1.78
CA GLY A 12 -7.64 19.11 2.78
C GLY A 12 -8.58 18.06 2.24
N ASP A 13 -8.66 17.92 0.92
CA ASP A 13 -9.49 16.85 0.31
C ASP A 13 -8.96 15.48 0.69
N ASP A 14 -9.88 14.55 0.89
CA ASP A 14 -9.54 13.16 1.19
C ASP A 14 -9.13 12.40 -0.06
N VAL A 15 -8.12 11.54 0.12
CA VAL A 15 -7.71 10.55 -0.88
C VAL A 15 -8.16 9.18 -0.37
N GLY A 16 -8.96 8.46 -1.14
CA GLY A 16 -9.55 7.21 -0.69
C GLY A 16 -10.86 7.43 0.06
N PRO A 17 -11.26 6.51 0.94
CA PRO A 17 -10.47 5.38 1.45
C PRO A 17 -10.36 4.21 0.48
N LEU A 18 -9.32 3.42 0.67
CA LEU A 18 -9.18 2.10 0.09
C LEU A 18 -9.08 1.11 1.24
N VAL A 19 -10.01 0.16 1.32
CA VAL A 19 -10.05 -0.84 2.40
C VAL A 19 -9.61 -2.18 1.84
N LEU A 20 -8.59 -2.76 2.46
CA LEU A 20 -8.00 -4.03 2.04
C LEU A 20 -7.92 -4.99 3.22
N GLU A 21 -8.10 -6.27 2.94
CA GLU A 21 -7.86 -7.36 3.89
C GLU A 21 -6.98 -8.40 3.21
N PRO A 22 -5.64 -8.22 3.24
CA PRO A 22 -4.75 -9.17 2.59
C PRO A 22 -4.91 -10.57 3.19
N THR A 23 -5.00 -11.58 2.33
CA THR A 23 -5.14 -12.96 2.76
C THR A 23 -3.80 -13.66 2.76
N ARG A 24 -3.72 -14.82 3.44
CA ARG A 24 -2.54 -15.68 3.39
C ARG A 24 -2.23 -16.12 1.96
N ASP A 25 -3.26 -16.44 1.18
CA ASP A 25 -3.08 -16.84 -0.21
C ASP A 25 -2.48 -15.72 -1.06
N GLN A 26 -2.92 -14.49 -0.82
CA GLN A 26 -2.34 -13.33 -1.52
C GLN A 26 -0.88 -13.11 -1.13
N LEU A 27 -0.55 -13.25 0.14
CA LEU A 27 0.83 -13.16 0.61
C LEU A 27 1.70 -14.24 -0.03
N ASP A 28 1.23 -15.49 -0.03
CA ASP A 28 1.98 -16.59 -0.61
C ASP A 28 2.18 -16.42 -2.11
N ALA A 29 1.16 -15.95 -2.82
CA ALA A 29 1.28 -15.63 -4.25
C ALA A 29 2.30 -14.53 -4.51
N PHE A 30 2.27 -13.47 -3.71
CA PHE A 30 3.20 -12.35 -3.84
C PHE A 30 4.64 -12.79 -3.58
N THR A 31 4.90 -13.52 -2.50
CA THR A 31 6.24 -13.98 -2.15
C THR A 31 6.78 -14.97 -3.19
N LYS A 32 5.93 -15.78 -3.76
CA LYS A 32 6.30 -16.72 -4.82
C LYS A 32 6.74 -15.98 -6.10
N VAL A 33 5.97 -14.98 -6.52
CA VAL A 33 6.30 -14.17 -7.70
C VAL A 33 7.57 -13.35 -7.45
N TRP A 34 7.71 -12.78 -6.27
CA TRP A 34 8.90 -12.03 -5.89
C TRP A 34 10.14 -12.93 -5.77
N GLY A 35 9.93 -14.19 -5.42
CA GLY A 35 11.04 -15.15 -5.31
C GLY A 35 11.81 -15.02 -4.01
N THR A 36 11.21 -14.46 -2.96
CA THR A 36 11.90 -14.33 -1.68
C THR A 36 11.98 -15.67 -0.96
N SER A 37 13.08 -15.90 -0.24
CA SER A 37 13.26 -17.01 0.68
C SER A 37 13.26 -16.55 2.14
N VAL A 38 12.96 -15.28 2.41
CA VAL A 38 12.96 -14.76 3.77
C VAL A 38 11.81 -15.38 4.55
N GLY A 39 12.16 -16.11 5.62
CA GLY A 39 11.23 -16.98 6.33
C GLY A 39 10.09 -16.26 7.04
N ARG A 40 10.30 -15.03 7.55
CA ARG A 40 9.24 -14.28 8.24
C ARG A 40 8.04 -13.98 7.35
N PHE A 41 8.21 -14.01 6.04
CA PHE A 41 7.16 -13.78 5.07
C PHE A 41 6.53 -15.07 4.55
N THR A 42 7.15 -16.21 4.80
CA THR A 42 6.77 -17.48 4.17
C THR A 42 6.47 -18.60 5.16
N SER A 43 6.99 -18.55 6.37
CA SER A 43 6.87 -19.59 7.38
C SER A 43 6.46 -19.02 8.73
N ASP A 44 5.33 -19.50 9.25
CA ASP A 44 4.86 -19.10 10.58
C ASP A 44 5.88 -19.45 11.67
N GLU A 45 6.56 -20.59 11.56
CA GLU A 45 7.56 -21.01 12.53
C GLU A 45 8.71 -20.03 12.59
N VAL A 46 9.24 -19.63 11.43
CA VAL A 46 10.34 -18.66 11.35
C VAL A 46 9.89 -17.30 11.87
N ALA A 47 8.70 -16.84 11.47
CA ALA A 47 8.16 -15.58 11.97
C ALA A 47 8.03 -15.57 13.49
N LYS A 48 7.52 -16.66 14.07
CA LYS A 48 7.41 -16.79 15.53
C LYS A 48 8.77 -16.79 16.22
N SER A 49 9.77 -17.42 15.61
CA SER A 49 11.13 -17.42 16.16
C SER A 49 11.74 -16.01 16.18
N GLU A 50 11.27 -15.12 15.32
CA GLU A 50 11.71 -13.72 15.26
C GLU A 50 10.85 -12.77 16.09
N GLY A 51 9.86 -13.30 16.82
CA GLY A 51 9.03 -12.51 17.73
C GLY A 51 7.67 -12.10 17.18
N PHE A 52 7.30 -12.53 15.97
CA PHE A 52 5.99 -12.26 15.41
C PHE A 52 5.00 -13.37 15.79
N THR A 53 3.70 -13.10 15.67
CA THR A 53 2.68 -14.11 15.95
C THR A 53 2.43 -15.07 14.77
N GLY A 54 2.95 -14.75 13.62
CA GLY A 54 2.87 -15.53 12.39
C GLY A 54 3.53 -14.74 11.27
N VAL A 55 3.40 -15.21 10.04
CA VAL A 55 3.98 -14.53 8.88
C VAL A 55 3.48 -13.08 8.78
N ILE A 56 4.34 -12.21 8.28
CA ILE A 56 4.03 -10.80 8.06
C ILE A 56 4.17 -10.47 6.59
N LEU A 57 3.52 -9.37 6.17
CA LEU A 57 3.65 -8.87 4.82
C LEU A 57 5.00 -8.17 4.64
N PRO A 58 5.68 -8.39 3.51
CA PRO A 58 6.89 -7.62 3.21
C PRO A 58 6.54 -6.15 2.92
N GLY A 59 7.49 -5.26 3.18
CA GLY A 59 7.29 -3.82 3.00
C GLY A 59 6.93 -3.44 1.56
N ASN A 60 7.52 -4.10 0.57
CA ASN A 60 7.19 -3.84 -0.83
C ASN A 60 5.75 -4.19 -1.19
N MET A 61 5.16 -5.20 -0.53
CA MET A 61 3.73 -5.50 -0.71
C MET A 61 2.86 -4.40 -0.12
N SER A 62 3.20 -3.91 1.08
CA SER A 62 2.49 -2.80 1.72
C SER A 62 2.61 -1.51 0.92
N MET A 63 3.79 -1.25 0.35
CA MET A 63 4.02 -0.10 -0.53
C MET A 63 3.15 -0.16 -1.78
N ALA A 64 2.96 -1.37 -2.34
CA ALA A 64 2.09 -1.56 -3.50
C ALA A 64 0.63 -1.20 -3.18
N PHE A 65 0.16 -1.45 -1.97
CA PHE A 65 -1.19 -1.06 -1.55
C PHE A 65 -1.34 0.46 -1.54
N LEU A 66 -0.35 1.19 -1.04
CA LEU A 66 -0.36 2.66 -1.07
C LEU A 66 -0.32 3.19 -2.50
N GLY A 67 0.47 2.56 -3.36
CA GLY A 67 0.48 2.86 -4.79
C GLY A 67 -0.89 2.65 -5.41
N GLN A 68 -1.59 1.58 -5.06
CA GLN A 68 -2.94 1.30 -5.53
C GLN A 68 -3.93 2.39 -5.09
N LEU A 69 -3.85 2.84 -3.84
CA LEU A 69 -4.66 3.96 -3.36
C LEU A 69 -4.48 5.19 -4.24
N LEU A 70 -3.24 5.58 -4.48
CA LEU A 70 -2.91 6.80 -5.18
C LEU A 70 -3.24 6.73 -6.68
N THR A 71 -2.88 5.63 -7.34
CA THR A 71 -3.17 5.46 -8.76
C THR A 71 -4.66 5.30 -9.03
N GLY A 72 -5.38 4.63 -8.13
CA GLY A 72 -6.83 4.52 -8.20
C GLY A 72 -7.52 5.86 -8.01
N TRP A 73 -6.97 6.71 -7.13
CA TRP A 73 -7.51 8.04 -6.90
C TRP A 73 -7.26 8.99 -8.08
N CYS A 74 -6.03 9.05 -8.58
CA CYS A 74 -5.69 10.05 -9.60
C CYS A 74 -6.14 9.68 -11.02
N GLY A 75 -6.49 8.43 -11.28
CA GLY A 75 -6.98 8.00 -12.59
C GLY A 75 -5.87 7.77 -13.61
N TYR A 76 -6.27 7.46 -14.85
CA TYR A 76 -5.35 7.04 -15.90
C TYR A 76 -4.38 8.12 -16.37
N GLU A 77 -4.79 9.39 -16.32
CA GLU A 77 -3.95 10.50 -16.79
C GLU A 77 -3.03 11.02 -15.69
N GLY A 78 -3.26 10.61 -14.45
CA GLY A 78 -2.39 10.95 -13.35
C GLY A 78 -1.11 10.13 -13.35
N LYS A 79 -0.06 10.69 -12.76
CA LYS A 79 1.22 9.98 -12.62
C LYS A 79 1.70 10.10 -11.17
N LEU A 80 1.96 8.96 -10.57
CA LEU A 80 2.63 8.92 -9.28
C LEU A 80 4.13 9.13 -9.51
N ARG A 81 4.66 10.26 -9.05
CA ARG A 81 6.06 10.61 -9.28
C ARG A 81 6.98 10.20 -8.15
N ARG A 82 6.45 10.20 -6.92
CA ARG A 82 7.26 9.90 -5.75
C ARG A 82 6.38 9.30 -4.67
N LEU A 83 6.89 8.28 -4.01
CA LEU A 83 6.22 7.65 -2.87
C LEU A 83 7.29 7.35 -1.81
N ASP A 84 7.22 8.06 -0.69
CA ASP A 84 8.08 7.82 0.47
C ASP A 84 7.25 7.16 1.56
N VAL A 85 7.75 6.08 2.13
CA VAL A 85 6.98 5.27 3.09
C VAL A 85 7.83 4.95 4.32
N ASP A 86 7.23 5.14 5.50
CA ASP A 86 7.77 4.66 6.77
C ASP A 86 6.94 3.48 7.25
N PHE A 87 7.59 2.36 7.53
CA PHE A 87 6.93 1.18 8.07
C PHE A 87 7.10 1.17 9.59
N ARG A 88 5.98 1.25 10.32
CA ARG A 88 6.00 1.36 11.78
C ARG A 88 5.49 0.13 12.48
N ARG A 89 4.65 -0.67 11.81
CA ARG A 89 4.07 -1.90 12.35
C ARG A 89 4.05 -2.97 11.30
N SER A 90 4.19 -4.22 11.75
CA SER A 90 4.01 -5.38 10.90
C SER A 90 2.54 -5.57 10.58
N ILE A 91 2.26 -5.98 9.35
CA ILE A 91 0.93 -6.32 8.89
C ILE A 91 0.87 -7.82 8.69
N GLN A 92 -0.18 -8.46 9.15
CA GLN A 92 -0.39 -9.90 9.00
C GLN A 92 -1.58 -10.17 8.09
N PRO A 93 -1.60 -11.35 7.42
CA PRO A 93 -2.79 -11.76 6.69
C PRO A 93 -4.03 -11.75 7.60
N GLY A 94 -5.12 -11.22 7.10
CA GLY A 94 -6.35 -11.07 7.87
C GLY A 94 -6.53 -9.71 8.53
N ASP A 95 -5.48 -8.90 8.62
CA ASP A 95 -5.62 -7.54 9.12
C ASP A 95 -6.44 -6.69 8.15
N LYS A 96 -7.27 -5.83 8.71
CA LYS A 96 -8.04 -4.88 7.93
C LYS A 96 -7.28 -3.58 7.79
N LEU A 97 -6.96 -3.20 6.57
CA LEU A 97 -6.20 -2.00 6.26
C LEU A 97 -7.11 -0.93 5.71
N ASN A 98 -7.17 0.22 6.39
CA ASN A 98 -7.83 1.41 5.88
C ASN A 98 -6.76 2.34 5.34
N CYS A 99 -6.67 2.44 4.02
CA CYS A 99 -5.70 3.31 3.35
C CYS A 99 -6.38 4.64 3.05
N THR A 100 -5.91 5.70 3.67
CA THR A 100 -6.48 7.04 3.52
C THR A 100 -5.37 8.05 3.34
N GLY A 101 -5.71 9.19 2.77
CA GLY A 101 -4.80 10.30 2.60
C GLY A 101 -5.53 11.62 2.60
N ILE A 102 -4.74 12.67 2.60
CA ILE A 102 -5.23 14.06 2.59
C ILE A 102 -4.33 14.88 1.67
N ILE A 103 -4.93 15.78 0.91
CA ILE A 103 -4.17 16.71 0.07
C ILE A 103 -3.60 17.82 0.95
N THR A 104 -2.26 17.90 1.01
CA THR A 104 -1.56 18.87 1.86
C THR A 104 -0.92 19.99 1.09
N ASP A 105 -0.77 19.86 -0.22
CA ASP A 105 -0.19 20.90 -1.06
C ASP A 105 -0.65 20.72 -2.50
N ILE A 106 -0.80 21.83 -3.21
CA ILE A 106 -1.14 21.86 -4.63
C ILE A 106 -0.27 22.88 -5.32
N GLU A 107 0.40 22.46 -6.38
CA GLU A 107 1.25 23.33 -7.18
C GLU A 107 0.90 23.15 -8.65
N VAL A 108 0.64 24.24 -9.35
CA VAL A 108 0.41 24.24 -10.78
C VAL A 108 1.72 24.51 -11.48
N VAL A 109 2.20 23.51 -12.22
CA VAL A 109 3.50 23.55 -12.89
C VAL A 109 3.30 23.39 -14.39
N GLY A 110 3.77 24.36 -15.13
CA GLY A 110 3.72 24.34 -16.58
C GLY A 110 2.32 24.56 -17.14
N GLN A 111 2.21 24.62 -18.41
CA GLN A 111 0.98 24.73 -19.18
C GLN A 111 1.08 23.90 -20.45
#